data_976499f741b474652bab4b103beb7601
#
_entry.id   976499f741b474652bab4b103beb7601
#
_cell.length_a   1.000
_cell.length_b   1.000
_cell.length_c   1.000
_cell.angle_alpha   90.00
_cell.angle_beta   90.00
_cell.angle_gamma   90.00
#
_symmetry.space_group_name_H-M   'P 1'
#
loop_
_entity.id
_entity.type
_entity.pdbx_description
1 polymer ?
#
loop_
_entity_poly.entity_id
_entity_poly.type
_entity_poly.pdbx_seq_one_letter_code
_entity_poly.pdbx_strand_id
1 'polypeptide(L)'
;VTNLSSPPRAIDNLDKTITRGERNFDLKLSWTKPDCENGHPEITGYYVYSKDESGAYTRVSKKLPAEATEYEIKDLDLNGKYTYVVTTVATVDNKDYESVWSNEAHYRADEAPYIGSNGNWWVGGTDTGVKAAGDDGKPGKDGETPYIGENGNWWIGTTDTGVKAAGTDGTNGTNGADGLTPSIG
;
A
#
# COMPACT_ATOMS: atom_id res chain seq x y z
N VAL A 1 34.67 14.32 -16.26
CA VAL A 1 33.53 14.29 -15.30
C VAL A 1 32.27 14.14 -16.12
N THR A 2 31.78 12.91 -16.25
CA THR A 2 30.54 12.63 -16.98
C THR A 2 29.39 13.10 -16.08
N ASN A 3 28.86 14.27 -16.38
CA ASN A 3 27.69 14.78 -15.70
C ASN A 3 26.46 14.08 -16.31
N LEU A 4 25.60 13.46 -15.50
CA LEU A 4 24.33 12.94 -15.97
C LEU A 4 23.53 14.10 -16.59
N SER A 5 23.19 14.00 -17.86
CA SER A 5 22.37 14.99 -18.54
C SER A 5 20.90 14.94 -18.09
N SER A 6 20.47 13.80 -17.56
CA SER A 6 19.13 13.58 -17.01
C SER A 6 19.21 12.62 -15.81
N PRO A 7 18.34 12.77 -14.79
CA PRO A 7 18.25 11.79 -13.71
C PRO A 7 17.72 10.44 -14.24
N PRO A 8 17.89 9.34 -13.50
CA PRO A 8 17.22 8.08 -13.81
C PRO A 8 15.70 8.26 -13.88
N ARG A 9 15.05 7.51 -14.77
CA ARG A 9 13.59 7.58 -14.90
C ARG A 9 12.93 6.93 -13.70
N ALA A 10 11.98 7.62 -13.08
CA ALA A 10 11.25 7.12 -11.92
C ALA A 10 10.24 6.03 -12.31
N ILE A 11 9.91 5.17 -11.34
CA ILE A 11 8.79 4.23 -11.42
C ILE A 11 7.50 5.05 -11.24
N ASP A 12 6.48 4.78 -12.05
CA ASP A 12 5.15 5.41 -12.01
C ASP A 12 4.01 4.39 -11.80
N ASN A 13 4.35 3.12 -11.64
CA ASN A 13 3.43 1.99 -11.56
C ASN A 13 3.72 1.08 -10.37
N LEU A 14 4.22 1.65 -9.26
CA LEU A 14 4.41 0.88 -8.03
C LEU A 14 3.06 0.39 -7.52
N ASP A 15 2.95 -0.91 -7.32
CA ASP A 15 1.79 -1.60 -6.79
C ASP A 15 2.18 -2.47 -5.59
N LYS A 16 1.18 -2.98 -4.87
CA LYS A 16 1.38 -3.85 -3.72
C LYS A 16 0.41 -5.02 -3.71
N THR A 17 0.87 -6.13 -3.16
CA THR A 17 0.02 -7.25 -2.76
C THR A 17 0.29 -7.61 -1.31
N ILE A 18 -0.68 -8.20 -0.64
CA ILE A 18 -0.63 -8.54 0.78
C ILE A 18 -0.93 -10.02 0.97
N THR A 19 -0.07 -10.68 1.74
CA THR A 19 -0.32 -12.03 2.24
C THR A 19 -0.58 -11.95 3.73
N ARG A 20 -1.82 -12.25 4.17
CA ARG A 20 -2.25 -12.09 5.55
C ARG A 20 -1.94 -13.31 6.39
N GLY A 21 -1.42 -13.05 7.60
CA GLY A 21 -1.40 -13.97 8.73
C GLY A 21 -2.51 -13.64 9.75
N GLU A 22 -2.45 -14.24 10.94
CA GLU A 22 -3.45 -14.03 12.00
C GLU A 22 -3.36 -12.64 12.65
N ARG A 23 -2.15 -12.11 12.85
CA ARG A 23 -1.89 -10.83 13.54
C ARG A 23 -1.00 -9.87 12.74
N ASN A 24 -0.42 -10.35 11.67
CA ASN A 24 0.53 -9.65 10.82
C ASN A 24 0.24 -9.93 9.34
N PHE A 25 0.97 -9.30 8.48
CA PHE A 25 0.94 -9.55 7.05
C PHE A 25 2.31 -9.30 6.42
N ASP A 26 2.55 -9.94 5.28
CA ASP A 26 3.66 -9.64 4.41
C ASP A 26 3.17 -8.76 3.26
N LEU A 27 3.88 -7.68 2.99
CA LEU A 27 3.59 -6.75 1.89
C LEU A 27 4.64 -6.92 0.81
N LYS A 28 4.21 -7.27 -0.39
CA LYS A 28 5.05 -7.35 -1.56
C LYS A 28 4.80 -6.14 -2.47
N LEU A 29 5.81 -5.32 -2.64
CA LEU A 29 5.86 -4.27 -3.65
C LEU A 29 6.19 -4.88 -5.00
N SER A 30 5.60 -4.37 -6.06
CA SER A 30 5.89 -4.76 -7.45
C SER A 30 5.89 -3.54 -8.37
N TRP A 31 6.72 -3.58 -9.40
CA TRP A 31 6.83 -2.52 -10.40
C TRP A 31 7.31 -3.06 -11.73
N THR A 32 7.14 -2.27 -12.77
CA THR A 32 7.76 -2.52 -14.07
C THR A 32 9.01 -1.65 -14.20
N LYS A 33 10.09 -2.23 -14.71
CA LYS A 33 11.32 -1.49 -15.02
C LYS A 33 11.00 -0.39 -16.03
N PRO A 34 11.25 0.89 -15.71
CA PRO A 34 11.07 1.96 -16.68
C PRO A 34 12.03 1.80 -17.87
N ASP A 35 11.59 2.21 -19.04
CA ASP A 35 12.49 2.33 -20.18
C ASP A 35 13.53 3.44 -19.97
N CYS A 36 14.66 3.31 -20.64
CA CYS A 36 15.78 4.29 -20.57
C CYS A 36 15.87 5.15 -21.84
N GLU A 37 14.76 5.34 -22.56
CA GLU A 37 14.70 6.15 -23.75
C GLU A 37 14.85 7.65 -23.42
N ASN A 38 15.05 8.47 -24.45
CA ASN A 38 15.12 9.94 -24.37
C ASN A 38 16.24 10.50 -23.47
N GLY A 39 17.39 9.82 -23.43
CA GLY A 39 18.58 10.31 -22.74
C GLY A 39 18.62 10.06 -21.24
N HIS A 40 17.72 9.25 -20.73
CA HIS A 40 17.82 8.74 -19.36
C HIS A 40 18.91 7.68 -19.24
N PRO A 41 19.69 7.66 -18.15
CA PRO A 41 20.73 6.67 -17.94
C PRO A 41 20.15 5.27 -17.69
N GLU A 42 20.94 4.25 -17.99
CA GLU A 42 20.57 2.87 -17.70
C GLU A 42 20.38 2.65 -16.20
N ILE A 43 19.30 1.93 -15.85
CA ILE A 43 18.99 1.58 -14.48
C ILE A 43 19.90 0.42 -14.04
N THR A 44 20.69 0.64 -13.00
CA THR A 44 21.62 -0.33 -12.40
C THR A 44 21.09 -0.93 -11.10
N GLY A 45 19.96 -0.48 -10.61
CA GLY A 45 19.32 -1.01 -9.40
C GLY A 45 18.18 -0.14 -8.89
N TYR A 46 17.73 -0.49 -7.67
CA TYR A 46 16.63 0.20 -7.00
C TYR A 46 16.92 0.31 -5.51
N TYR A 47 16.30 1.32 -4.86
CA TYR A 47 16.17 1.40 -3.42
C TYR A 47 14.71 1.51 -3.02
N VAL A 48 14.36 0.87 -1.90
CA VAL A 48 13.04 0.96 -1.28
C VAL A 48 13.13 1.80 -0.02
N TYR A 49 12.16 2.68 0.16
CA TYR A 49 12.03 3.57 1.31
C TYR A 49 10.66 3.43 1.96
N SER A 50 10.63 3.51 3.27
CA SER A 50 9.41 3.78 4.03
C SER A 50 9.26 5.29 4.20
N LYS A 51 8.01 5.76 4.20
CA LYS A 51 7.65 7.15 4.52
C LYS A 51 6.82 7.13 5.80
N ASP A 52 7.24 7.88 6.80
CA ASP A 52 6.50 8.01 8.04
C ASP A 52 5.38 9.08 7.96
N GLU A 53 4.59 9.21 9.02
CA GLU A 53 3.48 10.17 9.07
C GLU A 53 3.95 11.64 9.08
N SER A 54 5.21 11.91 9.42
CA SER A 54 5.81 13.25 9.32
C SER A 54 6.24 13.59 7.88
N GLY A 55 6.23 12.59 6.98
CA GLY A 55 6.70 12.71 5.60
C GLY A 55 8.20 12.43 5.43
N ALA A 56 8.89 11.97 6.48
CA ALA A 56 10.29 11.61 6.39
C ALA A 56 10.48 10.23 5.76
N TYR A 57 11.51 10.11 4.91
CA TYR A 57 11.84 8.88 4.20
C TYR A 57 13.03 8.17 4.84
N THR A 58 12.88 6.87 5.05
CA THR A 58 13.94 5.99 5.57
C THR A 58 14.17 4.84 4.60
N ARG A 59 15.41 4.66 4.15
CA ARG A 59 15.76 3.55 3.27
C ARG A 59 15.68 2.22 4.02
N VAL A 60 14.89 1.28 3.50
CA VAL A 60 14.63 -0.03 4.12
C VAL A 60 15.27 -1.19 3.37
N SER A 61 15.78 -0.96 2.15
CA SER A 61 16.49 -1.99 1.38
C SER A 61 17.98 -1.68 1.20
N LYS A 62 18.78 -2.72 0.93
CA LYS A 62 20.05 -2.58 0.21
C LYS A 62 19.76 -2.24 -1.25
N LYS A 63 20.78 -1.90 -2.02
CA LYS A 63 20.63 -1.75 -3.47
C LYS A 63 20.15 -3.07 -4.07
N LEU A 64 18.98 -3.05 -4.67
CA LEU A 64 18.41 -4.17 -5.41
C LEU A 64 19.03 -4.22 -6.82
N PRO A 65 19.13 -5.41 -7.44
CA PRO A 65 19.68 -5.55 -8.79
C PRO A 65 18.81 -4.86 -9.85
N ALA A 66 19.40 -4.56 -11.00
CA ALA A 66 18.73 -3.87 -12.13
C ALA A 66 17.49 -4.60 -12.68
N GLU A 67 17.41 -5.91 -12.49
CA GLU A 67 16.30 -6.75 -12.94
C GLU A 67 15.25 -7.00 -11.84
N ALA A 68 15.40 -6.39 -10.66
CA ALA A 68 14.39 -6.50 -9.61
C ALA A 68 13.10 -5.82 -10.04
N THR A 69 11.99 -6.53 -9.89
CA THR A 69 10.63 -6.02 -10.15
C THR A 69 9.74 -6.15 -8.94
N GLU A 70 10.28 -6.62 -7.81
CA GLU A 70 9.54 -6.80 -6.57
C GLU A 70 10.45 -6.67 -5.33
N TYR A 71 9.85 -6.36 -4.20
CA TYR A 71 10.49 -6.36 -2.89
C TYR A 71 9.46 -6.71 -1.82
N GLU A 72 9.82 -7.61 -0.90
CA GLU A 72 8.93 -8.09 0.15
C GLU A 72 9.32 -7.49 1.50
N ILE A 73 8.33 -6.93 2.20
CA ILE A 73 8.42 -6.47 3.58
C ILE A 73 7.57 -7.42 4.42
N LYS A 74 8.18 -8.04 5.42
CA LYS A 74 7.56 -9.09 6.21
C LYS A 74 7.09 -8.61 7.56
N ASP A 75 6.13 -9.33 8.11
CA ASP A 75 5.75 -9.27 9.53
C ASP A 75 5.22 -7.90 9.96
N LEU A 76 4.47 -7.23 9.08
CA LEU A 76 3.84 -5.94 9.38
C LEU A 76 2.58 -6.13 10.23
N ASP A 77 2.37 -5.27 11.22
CA ASP A 77 1.18 -5.28 12.08
C ASP A 77 -0.07 -4.86 11.27
N LEU A 78 -1.13 -5.66 11.37
CA LEU A 78 -2.42 -5.38 10.73
C LEU A 78 -3.08 -4.07 11.18
N ASN A 79 -2.71 -3.56 12.35
CA ASN A 79 -3.22 -2.27 12.87
C ASN A 79 -2.30 -1.09 12.52
N GLY A 80 -1.23 -1.33 11.79
CA GLY A 80 -0.26 -0.31 11.42
C GLY A 80 -0.68 0.55 10.23
N LYS A 81 0.14 1.57 9.97
CA LYS A 81 0.08 2.42 8.78
C LYS A 81 1.44 2.39 8.12
N TYR A 82 1.47 2.04 6.86
CA TYR A 82 2.72 1.87 6.13
C TYR A 82 2.63 2.55 4.78
N THR A 83 3.67 3.27 4.41
CA THR A 83 3.80 3.88 3.09
C THR A 83 5.21 3.61 2.57
N TYR A 84 5.29 3.11 1.35
CA TYR A 84 6.55 2.80 0.68
C TYR A 84 6.62 3.49 -0.67
N VAL A 85 7.85 3.82 -1.06
CA VAL A 85 8.20 4.32 -2.37
C VAL A 85 9.48 3.63 -2.84
N VAL A 86 9.71 3.65 -4.14
CA VAL A 86 10.90 3.08 -4.76
C VAL A 86 11.58 4.14 -5.60
N THR A 87 12.92 4.16 -5.60
CA THR A 87 13.73 4.93 -6.54
C THR A 87 14.45 3.99 -7.50
N THR A 88 14.63 4.41 -8.72
CA THR A 88 15.58 3.79 -9.64
C THR A 88 16.97 4.36 -9.42
N VAL A 89 17.98 3.59 -9.70
CA VAL A 89 19.39 3.97 -9.53
C VAL A 89 20.13 3.82 -10.84
N ALA A 90 20.91 4.82 -11.20
CA ALA A 90 21.93 4.73 -12.23
C ALA A 90 23.32 4.93 -11.59
N THR A 91 24.28 4.10 -11.94
CA THR A 91 25.66 4.22 -11.45
C THR A 91 26.56 4.76 -12.53
N VAL A 92 27.16 5.92 -12.29
CA VAL A 92 28.11 6.56 -13.21
C VAL A 92 29.37 6.88 -12.41
N ASP A 93 30.53 6.51 -12.94
CA ASP A 93 31.85 6.71 -12.28
C ASP A 93 31.86 6.19 -10.81
N ASN A 94 31.29 5.00 -10.56
CA ASN A 94 31.13 4.37 -9.24
C ASN A 94 30.30 5.20 -8.24
N LYS A 95 29.49 6.13 -8.71
CA LYS A 95 28.58 6.91 -7.89
C LYS A 95 27.14 6.60 -8.28
N ASP A 96 26.30 6.33 -7.29
CA ASP A 96 24.88 6.12 -7.47
C ASP A 96 24.12 7.46 -7.53
N TYR A 97 23.22 7.55 -8.49
CA TYR A 97 22.28 8.63 -8.67
C TYR A 97 20.87 8.05 -8.65
N GLU A 98 19.99 8.63 -7.85
CA GLU A 98 18.62 8.17 -7.72
C GLU A 98 17.64 9.04 -8.50
N SER A 99 16.54 8.43 -8.93
CA SER A 99 15.38 9.16 -9.49
C SER A 99 14.64 9.93 -8.39
N VAL A 100 13.63 10.69 -8.76
CA VAL A 100 12.58 11.10 -7.83
C VAL A 100 11.79 9.86 -7.36
N TRP A 101 10.96 10.05 -6.33
CA TRP A 101 10.13 8.97 -5.76
C TRP A 101 9.13 8.42 -6.80
N SER A 102 8.84 7.12 -6.71
CA SER A 102 7.67 6.51 -7.35
C SER A 102 6.36 7.09 -6.81
N ASN A 103 5.24 6.67 -7.38
CA ASN A 103 3.96 6.75 -6.66
C ASN A 103 4.04 5.97 -5.34
N GLU A 104 3.18 6.32 -4.38
CA GLU A 104 3.14 5.68 -3.06
C GLU A 104 2.35 4.37 -3.10
N ALA A 105 2.89 3.33 -2.49
CA ALA A 105 2.18 2.13 -2.11
C ALA A 105 1.92 2.19 -0.59
N HIS A 106 0.67 2.23 -0.16
CA HIS A 106 0.33 2.39 1.25
C HIS A 106 -0.63 1.30 1.75
N TYR A 107 -0.55 1.00 3.03
CA TYR A 107 -1.52 0.25 3.81
C TYR A 107 -1.94 1.10 5.01
N ARG A 108 -3.24 1.22 5.26
CA ARG A 108 -3.80 1.99 6.37
C ARG A 108 -4.90 1.20 7.04
N ALA A 109 -4.67 0.82 8.30
CA ALA A 109 -5.63 0.04 9.09
C ALA A 109 -6.95 0.79 9.37
N ASP A 110 -6.91 2.13 9.36
CA ASP A 110 -8.05 3.02 9.68
C ASP A 110 -8.88 3.46 8.46
N GLU A 111 -8.56 2.96 7.27
CA GLU A 111 -9.38 3.25 6.08
C GLU A 111 -10.69 2.45 6.12
N ALA A 112 -11.81 3.15 5.90
CA ALA A 112 -13.11 2.50 5.79
C ALA A 112 -13.15 1.53 4.61
N PRO A 113 -13.92 0.42 4.70
CA PRO A 113 -14.08 -0.47 3.57
C PRO A 113 -14.70 0.25 2.36
N TYR A 114 -14.20 -0.07 1.18
CA TYR A 114 -14.75 0.40 -0.09
C TYR A 114 -14.76 -0.74 -1.12
N ILE A 115 -15.51 -0.56 -2.21
CA ILE A 115 -15.56 -1.53 -3.30
C ILE A 115 -14.50 -1.13 -4.33
N GLY A 116 -13.52 -2.01 -4.55
CA GLY A 116 -12.48 -1.81 -5.56
C GLY A 116 -12.98 -2.02 -6.98
N SER A 117 -12.16 -1.66 -7.97
CA SER A 117 -12.49 -1.79 -9.39
C SER A 117 -12.71 -3.25 -9.84
N ASN A 118 -12.19 -4.22 -9.10
CA ASN A 118 -12.40 -5.65 -9.31
C ASN A 118 -13.72 -6.18 -8.69
N GLY A 119 -14.51 -5.30 -8.06
CA GLY A 119 -15.78 -5.65 -7.42
C GLY A 119 -15.64 -6.35 -6.07
N ASN A 120 -14.46 -6.39 -5.48
CA ASN A 120 -14.23 -6.93 -4.14
C ASN A 120 -14.29 -5.82 -3.08
N TRP A 121 -14.54 -6.22 -1.83
CA TRP A 121 -14.30 -5.36 -0.67
C TRP A 121 -12.82 -5.14 -0.46
N TRP A 122 -12.45 -3.90 -0.24
CA TRP A 122 -11.11 -3.46 0.11
C TRP A 122 -11.14 -2.82 1.49
N VAL A 123 -10.15 -3.13 2.34
CA VAL A 123 -10.00 -2.59 3.70
C VAL A 123 -8.55 -2.21 3.92
N GLY A 124 -8.29 -1.00 4.39
CA GLY A 124 -6.92 -0.51 4.60
C GLY A 124 -6.07 -0.53 3.32
N GLY A 125 -6.68 -0.26 2.17
CA GLY A 125 -6.02 -0.34 0.87
C GLY A 125 -5.70 -1.78 0.40
N THR A 126 -6.32 -2.80 1.02
CA THR A 126 -6.07 -4.22 0.74
C THR A 126 -7.31 -4.87 0.14
N ASP A 127 -7.14 -5.61 -0.96
CA ASP A 127 -8.18 -6.49 -1.48
C ASP A 127 -8.42 -7.66 -0.52
N THR A 128 -9.65 -7.80 -0.02
CA THR A 128 -10.02 -8.91 0.87
C THR A 128 -10.32 -10.21 0.13
N GLY A 129 -10.41 -10.15 -1.22
CA GLY A 129 -10.86 -11.27 -2.05
C GLY A 129 -12.36 -11.57 -1.93
N VAL A 130 -13.11 -10.84 -1.11
CA VAL A 130 -14.54 -11.03 -0.90
C VAL A 130 -15.33 -10.14 -1.85
N LYS A 131 -16.20 -10.71 -2.68
CA LYS A 131 -17.08 -9.97 -3.58
C LYS A 131 -18.04 -9.07 -2.81
N ALA A 132 -18.15 -7.81 -3.20
CA ALA A 132 -19.10 -6.87 -2.62
C ALA A 132 -20.54 -7.08 -3.15
N ALA A 133 -20.67 -7.63 -4.36
CA ALA A 133 -21.94 -8.03 -4.95
C ALA A 133 -22.05 -9.56 -4.97
N GLY A 134 -23.26 -10.09 -4.74
CA GLY A 134 -23.56 -11.51 -4.95
C GLY A 134 -23.37 -11.93 -6.42
N ASP A 135 -23.22 -13.22 -6.66
CA ASP A 135 -23.11 -13.77 -8.02
C ASP A 135 -24.35 -13.45 -8.84
N ASP A 136 -24.14 -12.98 -10.08
CA ASP A 136 -25.21 -12.79 -11.05
C ASP A 136 -25.88 -14.15 -11.40
N GLY A 137 -27.19 -14.28 -11.18
CA GLY A 137 -27.96 -15.36 -11.75
C GLY A 137 -28.67 -16.36 -10.81
N LYS A 138 -28.59 -16.20 -9.48
CA LYS A 138 -29.50 -16.87 -8.54
C LYS A 138 -30.27 -15.84 -7.72
N PRO A 139 -31.56 -16.10 -7.33
CA PRO A 139 -32.30 -15.16 -6.49
C PRO A 139 -31.46 -14.79 -5.28
N GLY A 140 -31.05 -13.55 -5.22
CA GLY A 140 -30.17 -12.83 -4.36
C GLY A 140 -29.69 -13.54 -3.09
N LYS A 141 -28.40 -13.85 -3.05
CA LYS A 141 -27.69 -13.62 -1.80
C LYS A 141 -27.39 -12.11 -1.80
N ASP A 142 -27.95 -11.42 -0.85
CA ASP A 142 -27.59 -10.03 -0.61
C ASP A 142 -26.07 -9.93 -0.47
N GLY A 143 -25.48 -8.90 -1.08
CA GLY A 143 -24.05 -8.65 -0.92
C GLY A 143 -23.71 -8.58 0.56
N GLU A 144 -22.56 -9.14 0.94
CA GLU A 144 -22.13 -9.11 2.33
C GLU A 144 -21.78 -7.68 2.73
N THR A 145 -22.57 -7.12 3.67
CA THR A 145 -22.31 -5.77 4.20
C THR A 145 -21.27 -5.85 5.30
N PRO A 146 -20.23 -5.01 5.27
CA PRO A 146 -19.29 -4.93 6.36
C PRO A 146 -19.97 -4.48 7.65
N TYR A 147 -19.60 -5.11 8.78
CA TYR A 147 -20.02 -4.70 10.11
C TYR A 147 -18.85 -4.75 11.08
N ILE A 148 -19.00 -4.10 12.23
CA ILE A 148 -17.99 -4.12 13.28
C ILE A 148 -18.29 -5.28 14.19
N GLY A 149 -17.36 -6.25 14.30
CA GLY A 149 -17.48 -7.39 15.20
C GLY A 149 -17.22 -7.01 16.67
N GLU A 150 -17.51 -7.93 17.58
CA GLU A 150 -17.31 -7.73 19.03
C GLU A 150 -15.85 -7.44 19.43
N ASN A 151 -14.89 -7.90 18.61
CA ASN A 151 -13.48 -7.61 18.79
C ASN A 151 -13.06 -6.21 18.26
N GLY A 152 -14.01 -5.42 17.76
CA GLY A 152 -13.79 -4.09 17.20
C GLY A 152 -13.11 -4.06 15.83
N ASN A 153 -13.07 -5.20 15.13
CA ASN A 153 -12.56 -5.27 13.76
C ASN A 153 -13.71 -5.16 12.74
N TRP A 154 -13.37 -4.78 11.52
CA TRP A 154 -14.27 -4.95 10.39
C TRP A 154 -14.43 -6.42 10.04
N TRP A 155 -15.69 -6.82 9.88
CA TRP A 155 -16.09 -8.14 9.41
C TRP A 155 -16.87 -8.03 8.11
N ILE A 156 -16.66 -8.99 7.21
CA ILE A 156 -17.40 -9.13 5.96
C ILE A 156 -17.95 -10.56 5.92
N GLY A 157 -19.26 -10.70 5.99
CA GLY A 157 -19.89 -11.99 6.19
C GLY A 157 -19.40 -12.65 7.49
N THR A 158 -18.77 -13.80 7.38
CA THR A 158 -18.19 -14.52 8.52
C THR A 158 -16.68 -14.32 8.68
N THR A 159 -16.08 -13.46 7.87
CA THR A 159 -14.63 -13.24 7.83
C THR A 159 -14.24 -12.03 8.66
N ASP A 160 -13.41 -12.24 9.69
CA ASP A 160 -12.70 -11.16 10.39
C ASP A 160 -11.57 -10.65 9.49
N THR A 161 -11.60 -9.36 9.13
CA THR A 161 -10.56 -8.74 8.30
C THR A 161 -9.28 -8.48 9.10
N GLY A 162 -9.30 -8.57 10.42
CA GLY A 162 -8.20 -8.22 11.32
C GLY A 162 -7.90 -6.71 11.38
N VAL A 163 -8.68 -5.88 10.70
CA VAL A 163 -8.50 -4.42 10.64
C VAL A 163 -9.44 -3.75 11.64
N LYS A 164 -8.91 -2.91 12.54
CA LYS A 164 -9.72 -2.15 13.51
C LYS A 164 -10.64 -1.17 12.79
N ALA A 165 -11.91 -1.14 13.23
CA ALA A 165 -12.91 -0.19 12.70
C ALA A 165 -12.73 1.23 13.27
N ALA A 166 -12.18 1.35 14.47
CA ALA A 166 -11.79 2.64 15.05
C ALA A 166 -10.30 2.88 14.82
N GLY A 167 -9.94 4.07 14.36
CA GLY A 167 -8.56 4.52 14.37
C GLY A 167 -8.02 4.54 15.81
N THR A 168 -6.71 4.36 15.98
CA THR A 168 -6.07 4.59 17.27
C THR A 168 -6.29 6.04 17.67
N ASP A 169 -6.82 6.24 18.88
CA ASP A 169 -7.00 7.57 19.42
C ASP A 169 -5.73 8.40 19.27
N GLY A 170 -5.84 9.49 18.53
CA GLY A 170 -4.77 10.48 18.51
C GLY A 170 -4.57 11.00 19.92
N THR A 171 -3.32 11.12 20.35
CA THR A 171 -2.97 11.68 21.65
C THR A 171 -3.68 13.02 21.88
N ASN A 172 -4.61 13.01 22.85
CA ASN A 172 -5.28 14.16 23.46
C ASN A 172 -5.49 15.38 22.57
N GLY A 173 -6.56 15.35 21.79
CA GLY A 173 -7.23 16.56 21.33
C GLY A 173 -8.42 16.85 22.23
N THR A 174 -8.53 18.10 22.68
CA THR A 174 -9.65 18.62 23.46
C THR A 174 -10.99 18.31 22.82
N ASN A 175 -11.93 17.77 23.61
CA ASN A 175 -13.36 17.57 23.35
C ASN A 175 -13.80 17.74 21.90
N GLY A 176 -13.84 16.64 21.16
CA GLY A 176 -14.48 16.59 19.84
C GLY A 176 -15.98 16.30 19.98
N ALA A 177 -16.75 16.94 19.13
CA ALA A 177 -18.18 16.72 19.00
C ALA A 177 -18.50 15.28 18.58
N ASP A 178 -19.66 14.80 19.02
CA ASP A 178 -20.18 13.45 18.76
C ASP A 178 -20.12 13.06 17.28
N GLY A 179 -19.62 11.87 17.02
CA GLY A 179 -19.55 11.32 15.68
C GLY A 179 -20.94 11.14 15.07
N LEU A 180 -21.10 11.62 13.84
CA LEU A 180 -22.32 11.41 13.07
C LEU A 180 -22.41 9.95 12.67
N THR A 181 -23.43 9.28 13.15
CA THR A 181 -23.82 7.96 12.67
C THR A 181 -24.41 8.12 11.24
N PRO A 182 -23.88 7.44 10.22
CA PRO A 182 -24.52 7.46 8.92
C PRO A 182 -25.93 6.86 9.03
N SER A 183 -26.95 7.63 8.78
CA SER A 183 -28.31 7.10 8.58
C SER A 183 -28.45 6.64 7.15
N ILE A 184 -28.78 5.39 6.96
CA ILE A 184 -29.19 4.85 5.67
C ILE A 184 -30.67 5.19 5.51
N GLY A 185 -30.97 6.09 4.56
CA GLY A 185 -32.31 6.33 4.08
C GLY A 185 -32.71 5.35 3.00
#